data_0b2de2b2a1c09863792598c23fdbe047
#
_entry.id   0b2de2b2a1c09863792598c23fdbe047
#
_cell.length_a   1.000
_cell.length_b   1.000
_cell.length_c   1.000
_cell.angle_alpha   90.00
_cell.angle_beta   90.00
_cell.angle_gamma   90.00
#
_symmetry.space_group_name_H-M   'P 1'
#
loop_
_entity.id
_entity.type
_entity.pdbx_description
1 polymer ?
#
loop_
_entity_poly.entity_id
_entity_poly.type
_entity_poly.pdbx_seq_one_letter_code
_entity_poly.pdbx_strand_id
1 'polypeptide(L)'
;MLDGRRILITGVLNRDSIAFAIARRAQELGAEVILTGFGRTKRMTERSAGQLPHTPDVLELDVNSPEDLERVRTELEARWGALDGLLHAVAYAPPDALGGGFLNTPVQSAVAAYETSAFSLKALAAALAPLLGQAPGGAGVVGLDFDATVAWPSYDWMGVAKAALEAVARYLARDLGPHQIRVNLVAAGPIETLASGAVPGFSELAEAWVQTAPLAWDPGDPGPVADAACFLLSPLARKITGEILHVDGGYHAMGCPTPRAATDSIPAQTPSVSATA
;
A
#
# COMPACT_ATOMS: atom_id res chain seq x y z
N MET A 1 0.48 19.55 2.03
CA MET A 1 -0.41 18.66 1.23
C MET A 1 -1.37 17.90 2.14
N LEU A 2 -0.90 17.46 3.30
CA LEU A 2 -1.69 16.75 4.32
C LEU A 2 -1.85 17.57 5.61
N ASP A 3 -1.66 18.87 5.56
CA ASP A 3 -1.69 19.76 6.71
C ASP A 3 -3.00 19.61 7.51
N GLY A 4 -2.89 19.31 8.81
CA GLY A 4 -4.00 19.07 9.73
C GLY A 4 -4.84 17.82 9.45
N ARG A 5 -4.45 16.94 8.50
CA ARG A 5 -5.19 15.69 8.21
C ARG A 5 -4.85 14.62 9.25
N ARG A 6 -5.85 13.92 9.71
CA ARG A 6 -5.79 12.84 10.71
C ARG A 6 -5.83 11.51 10.00
N ILE A 7 -4.74 10.75 10.11
CA ILE A 7 -4.53 9.54 9.32
C ILE A 7 -4.23 8.35 10.23
N LEU A 8 -5.02 7.29 10.10
CA LEU A 8 -4.74 6.00 10.71
C LEU A 8 -3.86 5.18 9.76
N ILE A 9 -2.74 4.67 10.26
CA ILE A 9 -1.79 3.87 9.48
C ILE A 9 -1.63 2.49 10.12
N THR A 10 -1.91 1.45 9.35
CA THR A 10 -1.69 0.06 9.74
C THR A 10 -0.40 -0.49 9.12
N GLY A 11 0.13 -1.60 9.65
CA GLY A 11 1.22 -2.35 9.02
C GLY A 11 2.63 -1.85 9.26
N VAL A 12 2.85 -0.91 10.18
CA VAL A 12 4.20 -0.53 10.61
C VAL A 12 4.75 -1.60 11.55
N LEU A 13 5.73 -2.37 11.11
CA LEU A 13 6.46 -3.33 11.95
C LEU A 13 7.79 -2.73 12.44
N ASN A 14 8.61 -2.27 11.50
CA ASN A 14 9.90 -1.66 11.76
C ASN A 14 10.11 -0.46 10.83
N ARG A 15 11.28 0.18 10.92
CA ARG A 15 11.63 1.35 10.09
C ARG A 15 11.73 1.05 8.58
N ASP A 16 11.91 -0.23 8.23
CA ASP A 16 12.06 -0.67 6.83
C ASP A 16 10.68 -0.99 6.20
N SER A 17 9.58 -0.95 6.99
CA SER A 17 8.23 -1.12 6.47
C SER A 17 7.85 0.04 5.54
N ILE A 18 7.24 -0.25 4.39
CA ILE A 18 6.68 0.78 3.50
C ILE A 18 5.72 1.71 4.28
N ALA A 19 4.91 1.14 5.17
CA ALA A 19 4.01 1.91 6.03
C ALA A 19 4.74 2.89 6.96
N PHE A 20 5.97 2.58 7.40
CA PHE A 20 6.80 3.51 8.18
C PHE A 20 7.23 4.71 7.31
N ALA A 21 7.68 4.46 6.08
CA ALA A 21 8.04 5.53 5.15
C ALA A 21 6.83 6.43 4.84
N ILE A 22 5.63 5.84 4.68
CA ILE A 22 4.39 6.59 4.48
C ILE A 22 4.05 7.41 5.72
N ALA A 23 4.17 6.84 6.93
CA ALA A 23 3.90 7.55 8.19
C ALA A 23 4.82 8.76 8.36
N ARG A 24 6.13 8.57 8.12
CA ARG A 24 7.11 9.65 8.16
C ARG A 24 6.77 10.73 7.15
N ARG A 25 6.51 10.34 5.91
CA ARG A 25 6.19 11.28 4.83
C ARG A 25 4.90 12.04 5.09
N ALA A 26 3.87 11.39 5.62
CA ALA A 26 2.61 12.02 5.99
C ALA A 26 2.81 13.10 7.06
N GLN A 27 3.62 12.82 8.10
CA GLN A 27 3.97 13.81 9.13
C GLN A 27 4.77 14.98 8.56
N GLU A 28 5.76 14.73 7.69
CA GLU A 28 6.53 15.78 6.98
C GLU A 28 5.63 16.68 6.14
N LEU A 29 4.49 16.15 5.67
CA LEU A 29 3.47 16.89 4.90
C LEU A 29 2.38 17.52 5.78
N GLY A 30 2.53 17.45 7.11
CA GLY A 30 1.67 18.13 8.10
C GLY A 30 0.54 17.29 8.66
N ALA A 31 0.52 15.96 8.42
CA ALA A 31 -0.52 15.09 8.97
C ALA A 31 -0.29 14.77 10.45
N GLU A 32 -1.38 14.63 11.20
CA GLU A 32 -1.43 13.93 12.47
C GLU A 32 -1.65 12.44 12.20
N VAL A 33 -0.82 11.57 12.79
CA VAL A 33 -0.81 10.14 12.52
C VAL A 33 -1.05 9.35 13.81
N ILE A 34 -1.88 8.32 13.74
CA ILE A 34 -1.95 7.24 14.72
C ILE A 34 -1.57 5.95 14.00
N LEU A 35 -0.78 5.11 14.66
CA LEU A 35 -0.39 3.78 14.16
C LEU A 35 -1.23 2.69 14.82
N THR A 36 -1.24 1.50 14.18
CA THR A 36 -1.77 0.30 14.82
C THR A 36 -0.73 -0.79 14.84
N GLY A 37 -0.79 -1.63 15.86
CA GLY A 37 0.01 -2.83 16.00
C GLY A 37 -0.81 -3.95 16.65
N PHE A 38 -0.40 -5.20 16.47
CA PHE A 38 -1.13 -6.35 16.96
C PHE A 38 -0.23 -7.33 17.70
N GLY A 39 -0.69 -7.80 18.85
CA GLY A 39 -0.05 -8.83 19.63
C GLY A 39 1.43 -8.56 19.92
N ARG A 40 2.29 -9.54 19.65
CA ARG A 40 3.75 -9.41 19.91
C ARG A 40 4.43 -8.35 19.03
N THR A 41 3.89 -8.08 17.84
CA THR A 41 4.47 -7.10 16.91
C THR A 41 4.19 -5.66 17.31
N LYS A 42 3.18 -5.41 18.14
CA LYS A 42 2.87 -4.06 18.64
C LYS A 42 4.07 -3.37 19.28
N ARG A 43 4.86 -4.10 20.06
CA ARG A 43 6.10 -3.56 20.68
C ARG A 43 7.15 -3.14 19.63
N MET A 44 7.16 -3.79 18.47
CA MET A 44 8.03 -3.38 17.35
C MET A 44 7.52 -2.07 16.75
N THR A 45 6.19 -1.97 16.55
CA THR A 45 5.54 -0.76 16.08
C THR A 45 5.79 0.41 17.03
N GLU A 46 5.62 0.24 18.35
CA GLU A 46 5.87 1.26 19.37
C GLU A 46 7.32 1.76 19.35
N ARG A 47 8.29 0.83 19.20
CA ARG A 47 9.70 1.20 19.06
C ARG A 47 9.98 2.00 17.79
N SER A 48 9.33 1.63 16.69
CA SER A 48 9.46 2.32 15.41
C SER A 48 8.76 3.68 15.43
N ALA A 49 7.62 3.80 16.12
CA ALA A 49 6.91 5.04 16.32
C ALA A 49 7.82 6.13 16.94
N GLY A 50 8.69 5.75 17.89
CA GLY A 50 9.67 6.68 18.49
C GLY A 50 10.77 7.18 17.55
N GLN A 51 10.84 6.68 16.31
CA GLN A 51 11.79 7.11 15.28
C GLN A 51 11.15 8.03 14.22
N LEU A 52 9.85 8.27 14.32
CA LEU A 52 9.14 9.22 13.46
C LEU A 52 9.37 10.66 13.92
N PRO A 53 9.20 11.67 13.04
CA PRO A 53 9.38 13.08 13.39
C PRO A 53 8.57 13.53 14.63
N HIS A 54 7.35 13.02 14.74
CA HIS A 54 6.50 13.14 15.93
C HIS A 54 6.08 11.74 16.35
N THR A 55 6.38 11.35 17.58
CA THR A 55 6.02 10.02 18.09
C THR A 55 4.51 9.87 18.16
N PRO A 56 3.86 9.05 17.30
CA PRO A 56 2.42 8.84 17.33
C PRO A 56 2.04 7.80 18.38
N ASP A 57 0.78 7.82 18.81
CA ASP A 57 0.20 6.73 19.57
C ASP A 57 0.06 5.46 18.73
N VAL A 58 0.14 4.31 19.38
CA VAL A 58 -0.02 2.99 18.77
C VAL A 58 -1.20 2.28 19.42
N LEU A 59 -2.29 2.12 18.67
CA LEU A 59 -3.47 1.38 19.12
C LEU A 59 -3.30 -0.12 18.85
N GLU A 60 -3.82 -0.95 19.75
CA GLU A 60 -3.92 -2.40 19.52
C GLU A 60 -4.99 -2.67 18.47
N LEU A 61 -4.66 -3.45 17.42
CA LEU A 61 -5.61 -3.81 16.39
C LEU A 61 -5.24 -5.13 15.72
N ASP A 62 -6.06 -6.16 15.93
CA ASP A 62 -6.19 -7.28 15.02
C ASP A 62 -7.25 -6.93 13.96
N VAL A 63 -6.84 -6.82 12.71
CA VAL A 63 -7.75 -6.47 11.60
C VAL A 63 -8.84 -7.53 11.33
N ASN A 64 -8.68 -8.73 11.89
CA ASN A 64 -9.62 -9.83 11.81
C ASN A 64 -10.57 -9.91 13.03
N SER A 65 -10.38 -9.04 14.05
CA SER A 65 -11.21 -8.99 15.27
C SER A 65 -12.24 -7.86 15.16
N PRO A 66 -13.55 -8.17 15.10
CA PRO A 66 -14.61 -7.16 15.13
C PRO A 66 -14.57 -6.31 16.39
N GLU A 67 -14.18 -6.88 17.52
CA GLU A 67 -14.07 -6.20 18.82
C GLU A 67 -12.95 -5.15 18.79
N ASP A 68 -11.81 -5.48 18.17
CA ASP A 68 -10.68 -4.56 18.01
C ASP A 68 -11.03 -3.41 17.05
N LEU A 69 -11.70 -3.72 15.95
CA LEU A 69 -12.18 -2.70 15.00
C LEU A 69 -13.10 -1.69 15.69
N GLU A 70 -14.06 -2.16 16.50
CA GLU A 70 -15.00 -1.29 17.22
C GLU A 70 -14.28 -0.47 18.30
N ARG A 71 -13.32 -1.07 19.03
CA ARG A 71 -12.51 -0.36 20.04
C ARG A 71 -11.70 0.76 19.39
N VAL A 72 -11.02 0.49 18.27
CA VAL A 72 -10.23 1.49 17.54
C VAL A 72 -11.15 2.59 17.00
N ARG A 73 -12.33 2.26 16.44
CA ARG A 73 -13.31 3.26 16.01
C ARG A 73 -13.70 4.20 17.14
N THR A 74 -14.05 3.64 18.30
CA THR A 74 -14.47 4.42 19.48
C THR A 74 -13.34 5.32 20.00
N GLU A 75 -12.12 4.83 20.02
CA GLU A 75 -10.95 5.61 20.44
C GLU A 75 -10.68 6.78 19.49
N LEU A 76 -10.73 6.54 18.17
CA LEU A 76 -10.55 7.59 17.16
C LEU A 76 -11.68 8.62 17.20
N GLU A 77 -12.93 8.18 17.46
CA GLU A 77 -14.07 9.07 17.61
C GLU A 77 -13.89 10.02 18.80
N ALA A 78 -13.46 9.49 19.94
CA ALA A 78 -13.20 10.28 21.14
C ALA A 78 -12.05 11.28 20.98
N ARG A 79 -11.01 10.93 20.19
CA ARG A 79 -9.82 11.77 19.99
C ARG A 79 -10.00 12.82 18.91
N TRP A 80 -10.55 12.41 17.77
CA TRP A 80 -10.56 13.20 16.55
C TRP A 80 -11.96 13.57 16.04
N GLY A 81 -12.99 12.77 16.38
CA GLY A 81 -14.35 12.96 15.90
C GLY A 81 -14.53 12.73 14.38
N ALA A 82 -13.45 12.76 13.63
CA ALA A 82 -13.41 12.47 12.19
C ALA A 82 -12.06 11.88 11.79
N LEU A 83 -12.01 11.14 10.69
CA LEU A 83 -10.81 10.53 10.14
C LEU A 83 -10.64 10.97 8.68
N ASP A 84 -9.51 11.58 8.36
CA ASP A 84 -9.26 12.13 7.02
C ASP A 84 -8.58 11.11 6.08
N GLY A 85 -7.92 10.09 6.65
CA GLY A 85 -7.24 9.07 5.86
C GLY A 85 -7.04 7.76 6.60
N LEU A 86 -7.05 6.67 5.83
CA LEU A 86 -6.73 5.32 6.28
C LEU A 86 -5.70 4.70 5.34
N LEU A 87 -4.56 4.24 5.88
CA LEU A 87 -3.63 3.38 5.16
C LEU A 87 -3.82 1.94 5.62
N HIS A 88 -4.15 1.07 4.67
CA HIS A 88 -4.17 -0.38 4.84
C HIS A 88 -2.88 -0.98 4.25
N ALA A 89 -1.96 -1.37 5.15
CA ALA A 89 -0.68 -1.96 4.78
C ALA A 89 -0.46 -3.30 5.51
N VAL A 90 -1.55 -4.07 5.66
CA VAL A 90 -1.53 -5.38 6.31
C VAL A 90 -1.65 -6.46 5.25
N ALA A 91 -0.75 -7.45 5.32
CA ALA A 91 -0.83 -8.66 4.52
C ALA A 91 -0.23 -9.83 5.32
N TYR A 92 -0.80 -11.01 5.13
CA TYR A 92 -0.31 -12.26 5.71
C TYR A 92 -0.69 -13.43 4.83
N ALA A 93 0.22 -14.36 4.65
CA ALA A 93 -0.06 -15.69 4.12
C ALA A 93 0.73 -16.73 4.94
N PRO A 94 0.12 -17.88 5.27
CA PRO A 94 0.86 -19.00 5.84
C PRO A 94 1.98 -19.46 4.90
N PRO A 95 3.08 -20.04 5.42
CA PRO A 95 4.22 -20.45 4.59
C PRO A 95 3.88 -21.44 3.47
N ASP A 96 2.86 -22.30 3.68
CA ASP A 96 2.38 -23.26 2.69
C ASP A 96 1.44 -22.65 1.62
N ALA A 97 1.17 -21.35 1.72
CA ALA A 97 0.45 -20.56 0.72
C ALA A 97 1.38 -19.72 -0.17
N LEU A 98 2.70 -19.90 -0.03
CA LEU A 98 3.77 -19.24 -0.77
C LEU A 98 4.82 -20.28 -1.25
N GLY A 99 5.75 -19.88 -2.10
CA GLY A 99 6.93 -20.68 -2.41
C GLY A 99 6.79 -21.67 -3.56
N GLY A 100 5.77 -21.52 -4.42
CA GLY A 100 5.59 -22.34 -5.64
C GLY A 100 4.77 -23.61 -5.42
N GLY A 101 4.13 -23.75 -4.25
CA GLY A 101 3.29 -24.90 -3.90
C GLY A 101 1.79 -24.73 -4.21
N PHE A 102 1.40 -23.87 -5.11
CA PHE A 102 0.04 -23.39 -5.34
C PHE A 102 -1.04 -24.50 -5.35
N LEU A 103 -0.81 -25.60 -6.05
CA LEU A 103 -1.78 -26.70 -6.18
C LEU A 103 -1.94 -27.53 -4.89
N ASN A 104 -1.00 -27.43 -3.97
CA ASN A 104 -0.98 -28.24 -2.73
C ASN A 104 -1.39 -27.44 -1.50
N THR A 105 -1.67 -26.15 -1.66
CA THR A 105 -2.05 -25.27 -0.54
C THR A 105 -3.36 -25.72 0.10
N PRO A 106 -3.41 -25.95 1.43
CA PRO A 106 -4.66 -26.26 2.12
C PRO A 106 -5.64 -25.08 2.03
N VAL A 107 -6.94 -25.38 1.95
CA VAL A 107 -7.98 -24.36 1.86
C VAL A 107 -7.93 -23.37 3.03
N GLN A 108 -7.59 -23.82 4.22
CA GLN A 108 -7.46 -22.98 5.42
C GLN A 108 -6.38 -21.93 5.26
N SER A 109 -5.23 -22.29 4.64
CA SER A 109 -4.14 -21.36 4.38
C SER A 109 -4.51 -20.33 3.30
N ALA A 110 -5.23 -20.74 2.27
CA ALA A 110 -5.78 -19.85 1.24
C ALA A 110 -6.79 -18.86 1.83
N VAL A 111 -7.69 -19.34 2.72
CA VAL A 111 -8.67 -18.50 3.42
C VAL A 111 -7.98 -17.49 4.33
N ALA A 112 -6.97 -17.91 5.11
CA ALA A 112 -6.22 -17.02 6.00
C ALA A 112 -5.49 -15.92 5.21
N ALA A 113 -4.91 -16.24 4.06
CA ALA A 113 -4.28 -15.27 3.17
C ALA A 113 -5.31 -14.24 2.65
N TYR A 114 -6.47 -14.68 2.20
CA TYR A 114 -7.55 -13.82 1.74
C TYR A 114 -8.11 -12.94 2.86
N GLU A 115 -8.42 -13.52 4.03
CA GLU A 115 -9.04 -12.83 5.15
C GLU A 115 -8.17 -11.65 5.62
N THR A 116 -6.88 -11.92 5.87
CA THR A 116 -5.98 -10.90 6.40
C THR A 116 -5.48 -9.93 5.34
N SER A 117 -5.29 -10.35 4.08
CA SER A 117 -4.66 -9.51 3.06
C SER A 117 -5.65 -8.77 2.16
N ALA A 118 -6.92 -9.22 2.08
CA ALA A 118 -7.93 -8.60 1.22
C ALA A 118 -9.19 -8.19 1.98
N PHE A 119 -9.84 -9.13 2.70
CA PHE A 119 -11.09 -8.84 3.40
C PHE A 119 -10.92 -7.81 4.51
N SER A 120 -9.76 -7.77 5.15
CA SER A 120 -9.44 -6.80 6.21
C SER A 120 -9.51 -5.34 5.73
N LEU A 121 -9.23 -5.03 4.45
CA LEU A 121 -9.47 -3.69 3.89
C LEU A 121 -10.96 -3.31 3.98
N LYS A 122 -11.84 -4.24 3.59
CA LYS A 122 -13.29 -4.03 3.71
C LYS A 122 -13.71 -3.88 5.17
N ALA A 123 -13.20 -4.73 6.05
CA ALA A 123 -13.56 -4.72 7.47
C ALA A 123 -13.17 -3.39 8.13
N LEU A 124 -11.93 -2.92 7.93
CA LEU A 124 -11.44 -1.62 8.40
C LEU A 124 -12.23 -0.45 7.81
N ALA A 125 -12.39 -0.41 6.49
CA ALA A 125 -13.09 0.68 5.83
C ALA A 125 -14.56 0.77 6.29
N ALA A 126 -15.24 -0.36 6.46
CA ALA A 126 -16.62 -0.39 6.92
C ALA A 126 -16.75 0.06 8.39
N ALA A 127 -15.87 -0.41 9.27
CA ALA A 127 -15.86 -0.02 10.67
C ALA A 127 -15.58 1.49 10.85
N LEU A 128 -14.69 2.05 10.04
CA LEU A 128 -14.27 3.45 10.13
C LEU A 128 -15.07 4.40 9.21
N ALA A 129 -15.98 3.89 8.37
CA ALA A 129 -16.79 4.70 7.45
C ALA A 129 -17.54 5.86 8.15
N PRO A 130 -18.12 5.69 9.38
CA PRO A 130 -18.76 6.80 10.08
C PRO A 130 -17.81 7.98 10.34
N LEU A 131 -16.55 7.72 10.69
CA LEU A 131 -15.53 8.74 10.95
C LEU A 131 -14.96 9.32 9.65
N LEU A 132 -14.72 8.48 8.65
CA LEU A 132 -14.25 8.89 7.32
C LEU A 132 -15.28 9.81 6.64
N GLY A 133 -16.57 9.53 6.81
CA GLY A 133 -17.66 10.36 6.28
C GLY A 133 -17.79 11.73 6.95
N GLN A 134 -17.18 11.95 8.11
CA GLN A 134 -17.15 13.25 8.80
C GLN A 134 -15.93 14.11 8.38
N ALA A 135 -15.05 13.61 7.54
CA ALA A 135 -13.85 14.33 7.14
C ALA A 135 -14.19 15.59 6.32
N PRO A 136 -13.76 16.78 6.73
CA PRO A 136 -13.97 18.00 5.96
C PRO A 136 -13.27 17.89 4.59
N GLY A 137 -14.03 17.98 3.50
CA GLY A 137 -13.50 17.86 2.14
C GLY A 137 -13.25 16.42 1.66
N GLY A 138 -13.79 15.44 2.40
CA GLY A 138 -13.72 14.02 2.06
C GLY A 138 -12.45 13.31 2.55
N ALA A 139 -12.53 11.97 2.63
CA ALA A 139 -11.46 11.12 3.12
C ALA A 139 -10.80 10.29 2.01
N GLY A 140 -9.59 9.80 2.29
CA GLY A 140 -8.87 8.86 1.42
C GLY A 140 -8.56 7.54 2.14
N VAL A 141 -8.92 6.42 1.53
CA VAL A 141 -8.48 5.08 1.92
C VAL A 141 -7.46 4.60 0.88
N VAL A 142 -6.29 4.20 1.32
CA VAL A 142 -5.23 3.70 0.45
C VAL A 142 -4.79 2.33 0.95
N GLY A 143 -4.77 1.34 0.06
CA GLY A 143 -4.22 0.01 0.34
C GLY A 143 -2.88 -0.18 -0.36
N LEU A 144 -1.95 -0.92 0.26
CA LEU A 144 -0.73 -1.38 -0.40
C LEU A 144 -1.00 -2.67 -1.14
N ASP A 145 -0.64 -2.67 -2.39
CA ASP A 145 -0.85 -3.77 -3.32
C ASP A 145 0.47 -4.21 -3.96
N PHE A 146 0.39 -5.32 -4.68
CA PHE A 146 1.39 -5.79 -5.63
C PHE A 146 0.62 -6.24 -6.87
N ASP A 147 1.05 -5.83 -8.05
CA ASP A 147 0.33 -6.05 -9.30
C ASP A 147 -0.19 -7.49 -9.42
N ALA A 148 -1.50 -7.65 -9.50
CA ALA A 148 -2.18 -8.94 -9.55
C ALA A 148 -2.69 -9.30 -10.95
N THR A 149 -2.24 -8.59 -11.98
CA THR A 149 -2.63 -8.85 -13.37
C THR A 149 -1.96 -10.08 -13.97
N VAL A 150 -0.86 -10.53 -13.36
CA VAL A 150 -0.07 -11.70 -13.80
C VAL A 150 0.28 -12.60 -12.60
N ALA A 151 0.71 -13.83 -12.90
CA ALA A 151 1.18 -14.76 -11.89
C ALA A 151 2.68 -14.53 -11.61
N TRP A 152 3.01 -14.17 -10.39
CA TRP A 152 4.39 -13.96 -9.93
C TRP A 152 4.98 -15.24 -9.39
N PRO A 153 6.25 -15.54 -9.68
CA PRO A 153 6.95 -16.71 -9.11
C PRO A 153 6.87 -16.70 -7.58
N SER A 154 6.56 -17.85 -6.97
CA SER A 154 6.52 -18.07 -5.52
C SER A 154 5.53 -17.21 -4.72
N TYR A 155 4.71 -16.39 -5.38
CA TYR A 155 3.75 -15.50 -4.71
C TYR A 155 2.39 -16.18 -4.45
N ASP A 156 2.03 -17.15 -5.27
CA ASP A 156 0.93 -18.12 -5.13
C ASP A 156 -0.39 -17.51 -4.59
N TRP A 157 -0.86 -17.94 -3.42
CA TRP A 157 -2.12 -17.48 -2.84
C TRP A 157 -2.07 -16.05 -2.32
N MET A 158 -0.90 -15.46 -2.13
CA MET A 158 -0.82 -14.02 -1.92
C MET A 158 -1.20 -13.25 -3.19
N GLY A 159 -0.81 -13.74 -4.39
CA GLY A 159 -1.25 -13.15 -5.66
C GLY A 159 -2.77 -13.21 -5.82
N VAL A 160 -3.40 -14.34 -5.45
CA VAL A 160 -4.87 -14.46 -5.43
C VAL A 160 -5.48 -13.46 -4.44
N ALA A 161 -4.89 -13.32 -3.25
CA ALA A 161 -5.36 -12.35 -2.26
C ALA A 161 -5.21 -10.91 -2.75
N LYS A 162 -4.14 -10.59 -3.50
CA LYS A 162 -3.98 -9.25 -4.11
C LYS A 162 -5.00 -8.98 -5.21
N ALA A 163 -5.31 -9.95 -6.08
CA ALA A 163 -6.42 -9.83 -7.04
C ALA A 163 -7.78 -9.59 -6.34
N ALA A 164 -7.99 -10.27 -5.21
CA ALA A 164 -9.18 -10.04 -4.39
C ALA A 164 -9.17 -8.65 -3.73
N LEU A 165 -8.02 -8.17 -3.25
CA LEU A 165 -7.85 -6.82 -2.68
C LEU A 165 -8.23 -5.74 -3.70
N GLU A 166 -7.78 -5.88 -4.96
CA GLU A 166 -8.15 -4.99 -6.05
C GLU A 166 -9.67 -4.95 -6.27
N ALA A 167 -10.31 -6.14 -6.31
CA ALA A 167 -11.76 -6.22 -6.44
C ALA A 167 -12.46 -5.56 -5.25
N VAL A 168 -12.01 -5.82 -4.02
CA VAL A 168 -12.54 -5.20 -2.79
C VAL A 168 -12.43 -3.67 -2.86
N ALA A 169 -11.29 -3.13 -3.29
CA ALA A 169 -11.10 -1.68 -3.42
C ALA A 169 -12.09 -1.05 -4.41
N ARG A 170 -12.36 -1.70 -5.56
CA ARG A 170 -13.35 -1.22 -6.54
C ARG A 170 -14.77 -1.20 -5.98
N TYR A 171 -15.18 -2.24 -5.26
CA TYR A 171 -16.50 -2.28 -4.62
C TYR A 171 -16.63 -1.26 -3.48
N LEU A 172 -15.59 -1.07 -2.67
CA LEU A 172 -15.56 -0.04 -1.64
C LEU A 172 -15.62 1.37 -2.25
N ALA A 173 -14.91 1.62 -3.35
CA ALA A 173 -14.96 2.89 -4.07
C ALA A 173 -16.38 3.21 -4.56
N ARG A 174 -17.13 2.21 -5.06
CA ARG A 174 -18.52 2.35 -5.46
C ARG A 174 -19.42 2.72 -4.27
N ASP A 175 -19.29 1.97 -3.17
CA ASP A 175 -20.23 2.06 -2.04
C ASP A 175 -19.94 3.24 -1.12
N LEU A 176 -18.66 3.62 -0.97
CA LEU A 176 -18.24 4.73 -0.12
C LEU A 176 -18.13 6.08 -0.86
N GLY A 177 -18.06 6.06 -2.17
CA GLY A 177 -17.98 7.26 -3.01
C GLY A 177 -19.08 8.30 -2.78
N PRO A 178 -20.37 7.91 -2.62
CA PRO A 178 -21.45 8.84 -2.27
C PRO A 178 -21.22 9.60 -0.96
N HIS A 179 -20.42 9.04 -0.03
CA HIS A 179 -20.02 9.64 1.24
C HIS A 179 -18.72 10.44 1.14
N GLN A 180 -18.22 10.74 -0.07
CA GLN A 180 -16.98 11.44 -0.34
C GLN A 180 -15.73 10.71 0.24
N ILE A 181 -15.79 9.40 0.36
CA ILE A 181 -14.69 8.54 0.75
C ILE A 181 -14.13 7.87 -0.50
N ARG A 182 -12.87 8.15 -0.82
CA ARG A 182 -12.15 7.58 -1.95
C ARG A 182 -11.41 6.34 -1.51
N VAL A 183 -11.34 5.32 -2.35
CA VAL A 183 -10.60 4.08 -2.08
C VAL A 183 -9.72 3.77 -3.28
N ASN A 184 -8.40 3.71 -3.06
CA ASN A 184 -7.42 3.43 -4.10
C ASN A 184 -6.35 2.48 -3.57
N LEU A 185 -5.61 1.86 -4.48
CA LEU A 185 -4.46 1.03 -4.15
C LEU A 185 -3.18 1.62 -4.76
N VAL A 186 -2.05 1.33 -4.12
CA VAL A 186 -0.72 1.54 -4.68
C VAL A 186 -0.10 0.17 -4.92
N ALA A 187 0.01 -0.23 -6.18
CA ALA A 187 0.74 -1.41 -6.60
C ALA A 187 2.23 -1.04 -6.67
N ALA A 188 2.96 -1.39 -5.61
CA ALA A 188 4.37 -1.08 -5.47
C ALA A 188 5.24 -2.13 -6.17
N GLY A 189 6.36 -1.72 -6.76
CA GLY A 189 7.44 -2.65 -7.07
C GLY A 189 8.00 -3.31 -5.80
N PRO A 190 8.86 -4.33 -5.92
CA PRO A 190 9.42 -5.04 -4.76
C PRO A 190 10.26 -4.10 -3.89
N ILE A 191 9.91 -3.99 -2.61
CA ILE A 191 10.65 -3.25 -1.58
C ILE A 191 11.16 -4.23 -0.53
N GLU A 192 12.44 -4.10 -0.15
CA GLU A 192 13.08 -4.88 0.90
C GLU A 192 12.51 -4.51 2.27
N THR A 193 11.72 -5.42 2.84
CA THR A 193 11.07 -5.26 4.14
C THR A 193 11.17 -6.56 4.94
N LEU A 194 10.84 -6.52 6.21
CA LEU A 194 10.70 -7.74 7.00
C LEU A 194 9.64 -8.70 6.38
N ALA A 195 8.57 -8.18 5.83
CA ALA A 195 7.51 -8.97 5.21
C ALA A 195 7.95 -9.61 3.89
N SER A 196 8.67 -8.87 3.04
CA SER A 196 9.17 -9.39 1.76
C SER A 196 10.24 -10.47 1.94
N GLY A 197 11.02 -10.41 3.03
CA GLY A 197 11.98 -11.46 3.39
C GLY A 197 11.33 -12.82 3.72
N ALA A 198 10.02 -12.87 3.95
CA ALA A 198 9.26 -14.11 4.12
C ALA A 198 8.81 -14.74 2.79
N VAL A 199 8.94 -14.03 1.66
CA VAL A 199 8.57 -14.53 0.33
C VAL A 199 9.76 -15.26 -0.30
N PRO A 200 9.67 -16.58 -0.52
CA PRO A 200 10.75 -17.31 -1.18
C PRO A 200 11.02 -16.75 -2.58
N GLY A 201 12.30 -16.58 -2.94
CA GLY A 201 12.68 -16.04 -4.25
C GLY A 201 12.46 -14.52 -4.41
N PHE A 202 12.29 -13.76 -3.29
CA PHE A 202 12.11 -12.32 -3.34
C PHE A 202 13.31 -11.60 -3.99
N SER A 203 14.54 -12.05 -3.73
CA SER A 203 15.74 -11.43 -4.29
C SER A 203 15.76 -11.50 -5.81
N GLU A 204 15.40 -12.66 -6.38
CA GLU A 204 15.32 -12.86 -7.83
C GLU A 204 14.21 -12.00 -8.46
N LEU A 205 13.10 -11.87 -7.74
CA LEU A 205 11.99 -10.99 -8.14
C LEU A 205 12.45 -9.52 -8.16
N ALA A 206 13.09 -9.05 -7.10
CA ALA A 206 13.60 -7.68 -7.00
C ALA A 206 14.64 -7.39 -8.09
N GLU A 207 15.54 -8.33 -8.36
CA GLU A 207 16.55 -8.20 -9.43
C GLU A 207 15.90 -8.03 -10.81
N ALA A 208 14.79 -8.73 -11.09
CA ALA A 208 14.06 -8.56 -12.35
C ALA A 208 13.56 -7.10 -12.53
N TRP A 209 13.12 -6.45 -11.43
CA TRP A 209 12.76 -5.03 -11.48
C TRP A 209 13.94 -4.12 -11.73
N VAL A 210 15.06 -4.34 -11.02
CA VAL A 210 16.30 -3.56 -11.20
C VAL A 210 16.76 -3.61 -12.65
N GLN A 211 16.63 -4.77 -13.31
CA GLN A 211 17.08 -4.94 -14.70
C GLN A 211 16.09 -4.43 -15.74
N THR A 212 14.79 -4.39 -15.44
CA THR A 212 13.74 -4.21 -16.46
C THR A 212 13.00 -2.87 -16.34
N ALA A 213 12.84 -2.34 -15.13
CA ALA A 213 12.06 -1.11 -14.92
C ALA A 213 12.68 0.09 -15.67
N PRO A 214 11.93 0.78 -16.56
CA PRO A 214 12.47 1.88 -17.39
C PRO A 214 13.06 3.04 -16.58
N LEU A 215 12.43 3.39 -15.44
CA LEU A 215 12.89 4.48 -14.56
C LEU A 215 13.94 4.02 -13.54
N ALA A 216 14.50 2.81 -13.72
CA ALA A 216 15.24 2.11 -12.69
C ALA A 216 14.38 1.83 -11.45
N TRP A 217 14.79 0.87 -10.65
CA TRP A 217 14.12 0.54 -9.40
C TRP A 217 15.16 0.26 -8.32
N ASP A 218 14.96 0.86 -7.16
CA ASP A 218 15.77 0.59 -5.97
C ASP A 218 14.88 -0.10 -4.94
N PRO A 219 15.06 -1.42 -4.70
CA PRO A 219 14.30 -2.14 -3.69
C PRO A 219 14.51 -1.61 -2.26
N GLY A 220 15.58 -0.86 -2.01
CA GLY A 220 15.88 -0.23 -0.72
C GLY A 220 15.18 1.11 -0.51
N ASP A 221 14.55 1.70 -1.53
CA ASP A 221 13.91 3.03 -1.43
C ASP A 221 12.37 2.96 -1.46
N PRO A 222 11.68 3.01 -0.30
CA PRO A 222 10.23 3.10 -0.24
C PRO A 222 9.69 4.52 -0.51
N GLY A 223 10.53 5.51 -0.73
CA GLY A 223 10.16 6.93 -0.89
C GLY A 223 9.13 7.18 -1.98
N PRO A 224 9.30 6.70 -3.23
CA PRO A 224 8.33 6.88 -4.30
C PRO A 224 6.95 6.32 -3.97
N VAL A 225 6.89 5.17 -3.28
CA VAL A 225 5.63 4.56 -2.82
C VAL A 225 4.97 5.43 -1.74
N ALA A 226 5.78 5.99 -0.83
CA ALA A 226 5.29 6.88 0.21
C ALA A 226 4.72 8.19 -0.36
N ASP A 227 5.38 8.79 -1.35
CA ASP A 227 4.90 10.00 -2.02
C ASP A 227 3.56 9.75 -2.74
N ALA A 228 3.43 8.63 -3.46
CA ALA A 228 2.21 8.26 -4.17
C ALA A 228 1.05 7.98 -3.18
N ALA A 229 1.31 7.26 -2.10
CA ALA A 229 0.31 7.01 -1.06
C ALA A 229 -0.17 8.32 -0.40
N CYS A 230 0.75 9.23 -0.06
CA CYS A 230 0.43 10.55 0.49
C CYS A 230 -0.38 11.41 -0.52
N PHE A 231 -0.05 11.35 -1.81
CA PHE A 231 -0.86 11.99 -2.85
C PHE A 231 -2.30 11.46 -2.86
N LEU A 232 -2.48 10.13 -2.87
CA LEU A 232 -3.80 9.51 -2.88
C LEU A 232 -4.59 9.78 -1.58
N LEU A 233 -3.93 9.91 -0.43
CA LEU A 233 -4.55 10.31 0.84
C LEU A 233 -4.96 11.79 0.84
N SER A 234 -4.33 12.63 0.03
CA SER A 234 -4.51 14.08 0.03
C SER A 234 -5.75 14.54 -0.75
N PRO A 235 -6.22 15.80 -0.53
CA PRO A 235 -7.25 16.42 -1.33
C PRO A 235 -6.90 16.61 -2.81
N LEU A 236 -5.63 16.52 -3.19
CA LEU A 236 -5.21 16.60 -4.59
C LEU A 236 -5.79 15.47 -5.43
N ALA A 237 -6.03 14.30 -4.82
CA ALA A 237 -6.65 13.14 -5.44
C ALA A 237 -8.20 13.12 -5.35
N ARG A 238 -8.87 14.27 -5.13
CA ARG A 238 -10.32 14.36 -4.83
C ARG A 238 -11.27 13.78 -5.87
N LYS A 239 -10.80 13.41 -7.03
CA LYS A 239 -11.58 12.77 -8.11
C LYS A 239 -10.97 11.45 -8.58
N ILE A 240 -10.09 10.87 -7.76
CA ILE A 240 -9.46 9.57 -8.02
C ILE A 240 -10.01 8.57 -7.00
N THR A 241 -10.72 7.54 -7.46
CA THR A 241 -11.25 6.44 -6.63
C THR A 241 -11.42 5.18 -7.49
N GLY A 242 -11.18 4.01 -6.89
CA GLY A 242 -11.20 2.73 -7.60
C GLY A 242 -9.95 2.46 -8.43
N GLU A 243 -8.92 3.30 -8.30
CA GLU A 243 -7.68 3.24 -9.05
C GLU A 243 -6.66 2.32 -8.38
N ILE A 244 -5.85 1.65 -9.21
CA ILE A 244 -4.67 0.88 -8.82
C ILE A 244 -3.47 1.58 -9.44
N LEU A 245 -2.80 2.40 -8.64
CA LEU A 245 -1.68 3.20 -9.09
C LEU A 245 -0.38 2.40 -9.01
N HIS A 246 0.22 2.07 -10.15
CA HIS A 246 1.52 1.41 -10.20
C HIS A 246 2.64 2.39 -9.83
N VAL A 247 3.46 1.99 -8.87
CA VAL A 247 4.69 2.67 -8.46
C VAL A 247 5.80 1.62 -8.44
N ASP A 248 6.32 1.32 -9.61
CA ASP A 248 7.19 0.16 -9.89
C ASP A 248 8.29 0.47 -10.92
N GLY A 249 8.56 1.74 -11.15
CA GLY A 249 9.51 2.20 -12.16
C GLY A 249 9.04 1.95 -13.61
N GLY A 250 7.77 1.61 -13.82
CA GLY A 250 7.19 1.31 -15.14
C GLY A 250 7.36 -0.16 -15.56
N TYR A 251 7.75 -1.05 -14.65
CA TYR A 251 7.93 -2.47 -14.94
C TYR A 251 6.66 -3.11 -15.52
N HIS A 252 5.50 -2.84 -14.93
CA HIS A 252 4.20 -3.39 -15.37
C HIS A 252 3.88 -3.13 -16.85
N ALA A 253 4.46 -2.08 -17.44
CA ALA A 253 4.22 -1.70 -18.83
C ALA A 253 5.17 -2.43 -19.81
N MET A 254 6.15 -3.20 -19.30
CA MET A 254 7.14 -3.88 -20.12
C MET A 254 6.70 -5.30 -20.47
N GLY A 255 6.72 -5.65 -21.76
CA GLY A 255 6.35 -6.99 -22.24
C GLY A 255 7.44 -8.06 -22.01
N CYS A 256 8.70 -7.63 -21.91
CA CYS A 256 9.84 -8.50 -21.61
C CYS A 256 11.03 -7.65 -21.15
N PRO A 257 12.00 -8.25 -20.44
CA PRO A 257 13.26 -7.59 -20.13
C PRO A 257 13.94 -7.09 -21.41
N THR A 258 14.20 -5.80 -21.48
CA THR A 258 15.01 -5.23 -22.55
C THR A 258 16.41 -5.01 -21.98
N PRO A 259 17.49 -5.58 -22.58
CA PRO A 259 18.83 -5.24 -22.13
C PRO A 259 18.95 -3.73 -22.14
N ARG A 260 19.33 -3.12 -21.01
CA ARG A 260 19.65 -1.70 -20.97
C ARG A 260 20.80 -1.48 -21.97
N ALA A 261 20.48 -1.04 -23.18
CA ALA A 261 21.47 -0.37 -24.00
C ALA A 261 21.89 0.86 -23.21
N ALA A 262 23.18 1.08 -23.03
CA ALA A 262 23.70 2.31 -22.47
C ALA A 262 23.21 3.46 -23.38
N THR A 263 22.03 3.98 -23.10
CA THR A 263 21.46 5.14 -23.79
C THR A 263 21.97 6.37 -23.08
N ASP A 264 23.23 6.69 -23.33
CA ASP A 264 23.87 7.89 -22.79
C ASP A 264 23.41 9.18 -23.48
N SER A 265 22.45 9.13 -24.39
CA SER A 265 21.92 10.34 -25.01
C SER A 265 20.50 10.15 -25.55
N ILE A 266 19.64 11.09 -25.23
CA ILE A 266 18.40 11.31 -25.99
C ILE A 266 18.82 11.59 -27.45
N PRO A 267 18.32 10.85 -28.47
CA PRO A 267 18.67 11.14 -29.86
C PRO A 267 18.38 12.61 -30.17
N ALA A 268 19.40 13.35 -30.59
CA ALA A 268 19.22 14.72 -31.02
C ALA A 268 18.19 14.74 -32.18
N GLN A 269 17.14 15.53 -32.04
CA GLN A 269 16.18 15.73 -33.12
C GLN A 269 16.94 16.36 -34.30
N THR A 270 17.06 15.63 -35.40
CA THR A 270 17.58 16.18 -36.63
C THR A 270 16.60 17.27 -37.10
N PRO A 271 17.04 18.54 -37.26
CA PRO A 271 16.14 19.58 -37.80
C PRO A 271 15.65 19.15 -39.19
N SER A 272 14.33 19.10 -39.37
CA SER A 272 13.76 18.90 -40.69
C SER A 272 14.20 20.07 -41.59
N VAL A 273 15.09 19.80 -42.55
CA VAL A 273 15.40 20.76 -43.62
C VAL A 273 14.14 20.91 -44.46
N SER A 274 13.42 22.03 -44.29
CA SER A 274 12.37 22.41 -45.23
C SER A 274 13.02 22.68 -46.56
N ALA A 275 12.86 21.78 -47.54
CA ALA A 275 13.15 22.07 -48.94
C ALA A 275 12.10 23.08 -49.43
N THR A 276 12.47 24.36 -49.48
CA THR A 276 11.80 25.34 -50.28
C THR A 276 12.28 25.14 -51.73
N ALA A 277 11.37 24.69 -52.59
CA ALA A 277 11.45 24.84 -54.03
C ALA A 277 10.56 26.00 -54.47
#